data_01027781bc9d6b6a05a2d8b2fdf3fe33
#
_entry.id   01027781bc9d6b6a05a2d8b2fdf3fe33
#
_cell.length_a   1.000
_cell.length_b   1.000
_cell.length_c   1.000
_cell.angle_alpha   90.00
_cell.angle_beta   90.00
_cell.angle_gamma   90.00
#
_symmetry.space_group_name_H-M   'P 1'
#
loop_
_entity.id
_entity.type
_entity.pdbx_description
1 polymer ?
#
loop_
_entity_poly.entity_id
_entity_poly.type
_entity_poly.pdbx_seq_one_letter_code
_entity_poly.pdbx_strand_id
1 'polypeptide(L)'
;MDEFALLGGLHEIIDRNIEFKIKKWLDNHNVNYFLLYPLAMVELGAMSEPPERTSNLFKRCITSYIYSKAILNNKELHLKKLNIPGLKKYMKEYEKTLYPLFQNYRFSREINDINPVSKARLTKIREHRYQLTTSLVTDKYQEENFYFYGEDDKDKNLIELEQTKELHLKFWHKIVIQQTSIKELEQNIDKTLYGDCLNIIEKDLNKWDSKVRSKVFDNPRQIALVVAFFYYYAMIRSICVRIVTLENEDYIENADECIMQFDKDKCIHDIVSISNIRERKVRDIVEYFINKGNVNLLEFPLFEIENKLITIPSLILVNDWQFTVINGHYAKNISILNRQKTISVITEGRIEKLMESVRNVAIAKTVPYNFKDMDGKLNDCEVDFAIWDKKRNAVLVIEAKWIDKHYGDEIDKRYGKIFKTLNSIYTKQISKHKIYLSKISNLNFLFKDDVRFTPCDVMPEIFYLAVDKRNQMHIGDKHMISEFMLMYFLRKHIYAEAFDLLEFWSEISSLQTKFEYIQCSTEFHEIPVGEDVILVEKSDLTWEE
;
A
#
# COMPACT_ATOMS: atom_id res chain seq x y z
N MET A 1 36.58 -11.05 -1.34
CA MET A 1 35.72 -9.94 -0.86
C MET A 1 34.51 -10.58 -0.19
N ASP A 2 33.97 -9.98 0.86
CA ASP A 2 32.72 -10.45 1.49
C ASP A 2 31.55 -10.29 0.51
N GLU A 3 30.57 -11.20 0.55
CA GLU A 3 29.38 -11.19 -0.32
C GLU A 3 28.67 -9.83 -0.29
N PHE A 4 28.55 -9.24 0.89
CA PHE A 4 27.96 -7.91 1.07
C PHE A 4 28.76 -6.80 0.34
N ALA A 5 30.07 -6.86 0.39
CA ALA A 5 30.93 -5.87 -0.28
C ALA A 5 30.83 -5.98 -1.80
N LEU A 6 30.72 -7.21 -2.33
CA LEU A 6 30.54 -7.46 -3.76
C LEU A 6 29.19 -6.94 -4.26
N LEU A 7 28.12 -7.25 -3.55
CA LEU A 7 26.78 -6.78 -3.92
C LEU A 7 26.64 -5.26 -3.74
N GLY A 8 27.27 -4.69 -2.71
CA GLY A 8 27.35 -3.23 -2.54
C GLY A 8 28.08 -2.56 -3.69
N GLY A 9 29.22 -3.12 -4.15
CA GLY A 9 29.95 -2.62 -5.31
C GLY A 9 29.14 -2.72 -6.61
N LEU A 10 28.45 -3.84 -6.83
CA LEU A 10 27.55 -4.01 -7.98
C LEU A 10 26.43 -2.98 -7.98
N HIS A 11 25.77 -2.80 -6.82
CA HIS A 11 24.71 -1.80 -6.63
C HIS A 11 25.20 -0.38 -7.01
N GLU A 12 26.39 0.03 -6.53
CA GLU A 12 26.93 1.35 -6.86
C GLU A 12 27.21 1.53 -8.35
N ILE A 13 27.70 0.48 -9.03
CA ILE A 13 27.99 0.51 -10.47
C ILE A 13 26.69 0.69 -11.26
N ILE A 14 25.65 -0.10 -10.92
CA ILE A 14 24.36 -0.02 -11.58
C ILE A 14 23.72 1.37 -11.34
N ASP A 15 23.70 1.85 -10.09
CA ASP A 15 23.13 3.15 -9.75
C ASP A 15 23.81 4.30 -10.49
N ARG A 16 25.13 4.34 -10.55
CA ARG A 16 25.86 5.37 -11.32
C ARG A 16 25.47 5.37 -12.79
N ASN A 17 25.35 4.18 -13.40
CA ASN A 17 24.94 4.06 -14.80
C ASN A 17 23.52 4.60 -15.01
N ILE A 18 22.58 4.22 -14.14
CA ILE A 18 21.20 4.71 -14.19
C ILE A 18 21.16 6.23 -14.00
N GLU A 19 21.87 6.77 -13.01
CA GLU A 19 21.90 8.21 -12.75
C GLU A 19 22.46 9.00 -13.93
N PHE A 20 23.51 8.51 -14.55
CA PHE A 20 24.06 9.13 -15.75
C PHE A 20 23.06 9.13 -16.91
N LYS A 21 22.44 7.99 -17.21
CA LYS A 21 21.48 7.84 -18.32
C LYS A 21 20.22 8.69 -18.09
N ILE A 22 19.67 8.67 -16.86
CA ILE A 22 18.48 9.45 -16.55
C ILE A 22 18.74 10.96 -16.57
N LYS A 23 19.89 11.41 -16.07
CA LYS A 23 20.30 12.81 -16.14
C LYS A 23 20.40 13.28 -17.59
N LYS A 24 21.11 12.53 -18.45
CA LYS A 24 21.20 12.83 -19.88
C LYS A 24 19.84 12.89 -20.56
N TRP A 25 18.91 11.99 -20.18
CA TRP A 25 17.55 12.00 -20.70
C TRP A 25 16.79 13.26 -20.25
N LEU A 26 16.84 13.61 -18.96
CA LEU A 26 16.21 14.80 -18.40
C LEU A 26 16.74 16.10 -19.03
N ASP A 27 18.04 16.16 -19.37
CA ASP A 27 18.65 17.35 -19.98
C ASP A 27 18.09 17.63 -21.39
N ASN A 28 17.61 16.62 -22.07
CA ASN A 28 17.05 16.73 -23.42
C ASN A 28 15.52 16.92 -23.47
N HIS A 29 14.84 16.94 -22.31
CA HIS A 29 13.39 16.96 -22.21
C HIS A 29 12.87 18.08 -21.31
N ASN A 30 11.59 18.40 -21.43
CA ASN A 30 10.90 19.41 -20.63
C ASN A 30 9.80 18.79 -19.76
N VAL A 31 9.08 19.63 -19.02
CA VAL A 31 8.03 19.21 -18.08
C VAL A 31 6.97 18.27 -18.68
N ASN A 32 6.67 18.38 -19.97
CA ASN A 32 5.72 17.47 -20.58
C ASN A 32 6.22 16.03 -20.53
N TYR A 33 7.52 15.80 -20.73
CA TYR A 33 8.12 14.46 -20.72
C TYR A 33 8.26 13.85 -19.34
N PHE A 34 8.47 14.65 -18.30
CA PHE A 34 8.63 14.09 -16.95
C PHE A 34 7.39 14.27 -16.05
N LEU A 35 6.31 14.86 -16.56
CA LEU A 35 5.04 14.91 -15.84
C LEU A 35 3.81 14.73 -16.73
N LEU A 36 3.54 15.59 -17.71
CA LEU A 36 2.24 15.61 -18.39
C LEU A 36 2.00 14.38 -19.29
N TYR A 37 2.99 13.98 -20.10
CA TYR A 37 2.88 12.77 -20.91
C TYR A 37 2.83 11.49 -20.08
N PRO A 38 3.68 11.33 -19.02
CA PRO A 38 3.54 10.23 -18.09
C PRO A 38 2.16 10.13 -17.44
N LEU A 39 1.61 11.24 -16.94
CA LEU A 39 0.27 11.26 -16.34
C LEU A 39 -0.80 10.89 -17.36
N ALA A 40 -0.77 11.46 -18.55
CA ALA A 40 -1.70 11.11 -19.63
C ALA A 40 -1.63 9.62 -19.97
N MET A 41 -0.42 9.04 -20.07
CA MET A 41 -0.23 7.61 -20.32
C MET A 41 -0.76 6.73 -19.18
N VAL A 42 -0.64 7.17 -17.93
CA VAL A 42 -1.22 6.48 -16.76
C VAL A 42 -2.75 6.48 -16.84
N GLU A 43 -3.35 7.64 -17.16
CA GLU A 43 -4.81 7.76 -17.27
C GLU A 43 -5.38 6.92 -18.41
N LEU A 44 -4.77 7.00 -19.59
CA LEU A 44 -5.16 6.19 -20.75
C LEU A 44 -5.06 4.69 -20.46
N GLY A 45 -4.02 4.25 -19.74
CA GLY A 45 -3.89 2.86 -19.32
C GLY A 45 -4.90 2.43 -18.25
N ALA A 46 -5.41 3.36 -17.45
CA ALA A 46 -6.48 3.07 -16.47
C ALA A 46 -7.85 2.90 -17.14
N MET A 47 -8.02 3.45 -18.32
CA MET A 47 -9.27 3.44 -19.08
C MET A 47 -9.35 2.32 -20.12
N SER A 48 -8.22 1.68 -20.47
CA SER A 48 -8.20 0.55 -21.39
C SER A 48 -9.00 -0.64 -20.82
N GLU A 49 -9.76 -1.32 -21.67
CA GLU A 49 -10.47 -2.55 -21.30
C GLU A 49 -9.78 -3.79 -21.93
N PRO A 50 -9.44 -4.82 -21.16
CA PRO A 50 -9.41 -4.84 -19.69
C PRO A 50 -8.32 -3.92 -19.14
N PRO A 51 -8.56 -3.29 -17.98
CA PRO A 51 -7.56 -2.39 -17.41
C PRO A 51 -6.25 -3.15 -17.16
N GLU A 52 -5.19 -2.69 -17.79
CA GLU A 52 -3.84 -3.26 -17.66
C GLU A 52 -3.27 -2.98 -16.25
N ARG A 53 -3.79 -3.66 -15.24
CA ARG A 53 -3.48 -3.37 -13.83
C ARG A 53 -1.97 -3.39 -13.53
N THR A 54 -1.26 -4.40 -14.00
CA THR A 54 0.18 -4.53 -13.76
C THR A 54 0.98 -3.51 -14.56
N SER A 55 0.69 -3.37 -15.86
CA SER A 55 1.33 -2.37 -16.72
C SER A 55 1.10 -0.95 -16.19
N ASN A 56 -0.10 -0.65 -15.71
CA ASN A 56 -0.42 0.67 -15.17
C ASN A 56 0.26 0.96 -13.83
N LEU A 57 0.51 -0.06 -13.01
CA LEU A 57 1.33 0.08 -11.81
C LEU A 57 2.76 0.51 -12.16
N PHE A 58 3.38 -0.13 -13.15
CA PHE A 58 4.72 0.25 -13.63
C PHE A 58 4.73 1.66 -14.22
N LYS A 59 3.75 2.04 -15.01
CA LYS A 59 3.61 3.41 -15.54
C LYS A 59 3.60 4.44 -14.41
N ARG A 60 2.85 4.19 -13.33
CA ARG A 60 2.82 5.05 -12.13
C ARG A 60 4.17 5.12 -11.42
N CYS A 61 4.82 3.98 -11.21
CA CYS A 61 6.13 3.94 -10.55
C CYS A 61 7.20 4.70 -11.36
N ILE A 62 7.23 4.50 -12.68
CA ILE A 62 8.17 5.21 -13.58
C ILE A 62 7.89 6.71 -13.58
N THR A 63 6.61 7.12 -13.64
CA THR A 63 6.22 8.53 -13.55
C THR A 63 6.72 9.17 -12.24
N SER A 64 6.49 8.49 -11.11
CA SER A 64 6.99 8.93 -9.80
C SER A 64 8.51 9.08 -9.79
N TYR A 65 9.20 8.08 -10.29
CA TYR A 65 10.66 8.06 -10.34
C TYR A 65 11.23 9.20 -11.19
N ILE A 66 10.72 9.38 -12.42
CA ILE A 66 11.17 10.43 -13.34
C ILE A 66 10.89 11.81 -12.76
N TYR A 67 9.69 12.04 -12.23
CA TYR A 67 9.33 13.31 -11.61
C TYR A 67 10.24 13.63 -10.42
N SER A 68 10.47 12.65 -9.54
CA SER A 68 11.40 12.80 -8.42
C SER A 68 12.81 13.18 -8.87
N LYS A 69 13.33 12.51 -9.91
CA LYS A 69 14.65 12.82 -10.48
C LYS A 69 14.69 14.20 -11.14
N ALA A 70 13.60 14.63 -11.80
CA ALA A 70 13.51 16.00 -12.36
C ALA A 70 13.58 17.06 -11.26
N ILE A 71 12.86 16.90 -10.16
CA ILE A 71 12.92 17.79 -8.99
C ILE A 71 14.32 17.82 -8.37
N LEU A 72 14.92 16.65 -8.14
CA LEU A 72 16.27 16.55 -7.56
C LEU A 72 17.36 17.19 -8.45
N ASN A 73 17.16 17.22 -9.77
CA ASN A 73 18.06 17.88 -10.71
C ASN A 73 17.68 19.34 -10.99
N ASN A 74 16.81 19.93 -10.17
CA ASN A 74 16.36 21.34 -10.27
C ASN A 74 15.87 21.71 -11.69
N LYS A 75 15.12 20.80 -12.33
CA LYS A 75 14.56 21.07 -13.66
C LYS A 75 13.47 22.14 -13.56
N GLU A 76 13.51 23.12 -14.45
CA GLU A 76 12.46 24.14 -14.55
C GLU A 76 11.14 23.51 -15.00
N LEU A 77 10.08 23.80 -14.26
CA LEU A 77 8.73 23.32 -14.49
C LEU A 77 7.87 24.46 -15.04
N HIS A 78 7.94 24.70 -16.35
CA HIS A 78 7.05 25.62 -17.04
C HIS A 78 5.93 24.85 -17.75
N LEU A 79 4.68 25.19 -17.42
CA LEU A 79 3.53 24.50 -17.97
C LEU A 79 3.45 24.73 -19.50
N LYS A 80 3.51 23.64 -20.25
CA LYS A 80 3.32 23.63 -21.71
C LYS A 80 2.07 22.85 -22.05
N LYS A 81 1.38 23.29 -23.13
CA LYS A 81 0.23 22.54 -23.64
C LYS A 81 0.68 21.13 -24.06
N LEU A 82 -0.09 20.13 -23.66
CA LEU A 82 0.11 18.76 -24.12
C LEU A 82 -0.12 18.72 -25.64
N ASN A 83 0.72 17.98 -26.38
CA ASN A 83 0.54 17.76 -27.80
C ASN A 83 0.68 16.28 -28.16
N ILE A 84 -0.13 15.82 -29.08
CA ILE A 84 -0.23 14.40 -29.43
C ILE A 84 1.05 13.83 -30.06
N PRO A 85 1.71 14.51 -31.01
CA PRO A 85 2.99 14.04 -31.54
C PRO A 85 4.04 13.81 -30.45
N GLY A 86 4.12 14.72 -29.48
CA GLY A 86 5.01 14.59 -28.34
C GLY A 86 4.65 13.41 -27.42
N LEU A 87 3.36 13.19 -27.15
CA LEU A 87 2.89 12.04 -26.40
C LEU A 87 3.23 10.71 -27.10
N LYS A 88 2.94 10.61 -28.41
CA LYS A 88 3.29 9.41 -29.23
C LYS A 88 4.81 9.16 -29.23
N LYS A 89 5.63 10.23 -29.26
CA LYS A 89 7.08 10.11 -29.12
C LYS A 89 7.47 9.62 -27.71
N TYR A 90 6.89 10.20 -26.66
CA TYR A 90 7.13 9.77 -25.28
C TYR A 90 6.79 8.30 -25.06
N MET A 91 5.67 7.79 -25.57
CA MET A 91 5.29 6.37 -25.46
C MET A 91 6.36 5.44 -26.06
N LYS A 92 6.94 5.81 -27.21
CA LYS A 92 8.07 5.04 -27.79
C LYS A 92 9.33 5.10 -26.94
N GLU A 93 9.64 6.27 -26.37
CA GLU A 93 10.80 6.43 -25.48
C GLU A 93 10.59 5.71 -24.14
N TYR A 94 9.34 5.66 -23.66
CA TYR A 94 8.99 4.89 -22.47
C TYR A 94 9.39 3.42 -22.65
N GLU A 95 8.96 2.77 -23.72
CA GLU A 95 9.24 1.36 -23.96
C GLU A 95 10.73 1.09 -24.18
N LYS A 96 11.41 1.94 -24.95
CA LYS A 96 12.81 1.70 -25.35
C LYS A 96 13.84 2.14 -24.34
N THR A 97 13.53 3.13 -23.51
CA THR A 97 14.53 3.78 -22.65
C THR A 97 14.11 3.78 -21.18
N LEU A 98 12.92 4.29 -20.86
CA LEU A 98 12.54 4.54 -19.47
C LEU A 98 12.17 3.27 -18.73
N TYR A 99 11.44 2.37 -19.37
CA TYR A 99 11.06 1.09 -18.78
C TYR A 99 12.29 0.21 -18.47
N PRO A 100 13.25 0.00 -19.41
CA PRO A 100 14.48 -0.70 -19.10
C PRO A 100 15.33 -0.05 -18.00
N LEU A 101 15.46 1.28 -17.99
CA LEU A 101 16.18 1.99 -16.93
C LEU A 101 15.51 1.81 -15.56
N PHE A 102 14.19 1.81 -15.52
CA PHE A 102 13.47 1.58 -14.28
C PHE A 102 13.58 0.12 -13.82
N GLN A 103 13.61 -0.85 -14.72
CA GLN A 103 13.89 -2.24 -14.36
C GLN A 103 15.28 -2.38 -13.74
N ASN A 104 16.31 -1.75 -14.33
CA ASN A 104 17.64 -1.72 -13.74
C ASN A 104 17.65 -1.06 -12.35
N TYR A 105 16.88 0.03 -12.16
CA TYR A 105 16.72 0.67 -10.86
C TYR A 105 16.09 -0.27 -9.84
N ARG A 106 15.03 -0.99 -10.21
CA ARG A 106 14.41 -1.99 -9.33
C ARG A 106 15.37 -3.09 -8.96
N PHE A 107 16.04 -3.66 -9.95
CA PHE A 107 17.05 -4.70 -9.73
C PHE A 107 18.16 -4.22 -8.79
N SER A 108 18.68 -3.00 -8.97
CA SER A 108 19.66 -2.40 -8.07
C SER A 108 19.16 -2.32 -6.62
N ARG A 109 17.87 -2.06 -6.40
CA ARG A 109 17.27 -2.06 -5.05
C ARG A 109 17.13 -3.48 -4.48
N GLU A 110 16.79 -4.44 -5.33
CA GLU A 110 16.62 -5.85 -4.94
C GLU A 110 17.93 -6.46 -4.42
N ILE A 111 19.05 -6.20 -5.08
CA ILE A 111 20.36 -6.75 -4.68
C ILE A 111 20.94 -6.13 -3.42
N ASN A 112 20.47 -4.97 -3.00
CA ASN A 112 20.98 -4.26 -1.81
C ASN A 112 20.35 -4.73 -0.49
N ASP A 113 19.30 -5.53 -0.53
CA ASP A 113 18.59 -6.01 0.67
C ASP A 113 18.82 -7.52 0.89
N ILE A 114 20.06 -7.86 1.29
CA ILE A 114 20.42 -9.26 1.57
C ILE A 114 19.89 -9.67 2.93
N ASN A 115 18.85 -10.45 2.92
CA ASN A 115 18.30 -11.09 4.11
C ASN A 115 17.78 -12.49 3.73
N PRO A 116 17.32 -13.34 4.68
CA PRO A 116 16.82 -14.69 4.38
C PRO A 116 15.65 -14.74 3.39
N VAL A 117 15.00 -13.60 3.15
CA VAL A 117 13.90 -13.43 2.19
C VAL A 117 14.32 -12.64 0.95
N SER A 118 15.61 -12.36 0.80
CA SER A 118 16.16 -11.68 -0.38
C SER A 118 15.99 -12.54 -1.63
N LYS A 119 15.60 -11.90 -2.72
CA LYS A 119 15.52 -12.53 -4.04
C LYS A 119 16.91 -12.76 -4.64
N ALA A 120 17.90 -11.97 -4.23
CA ALA A 120 19.23 -12.02 -4.79
C ALA A 120 20.12 -12.99 -3.99
N ARG A 121 20.76 -13.92 -4.68
CA ARG A 121 21.78 -14.81 -4.12
C ARG A 121 23.04 -14.80 -4.97
N LEU A 122 24.18 -14.57 -4.31
CA LEU A 122 25.49 -14.61 -4.95
C LEU A 122 26.10 -16.00 -4.72
N THR A 123 26.41 -16.70 -5.81
CA THR A 123 27.04 -18.02 -5.77
C THR A 123 28.43 -17.93 -6.37
N LYS A 124 29.45 -18.35 -5.64
CA LYS A 124 30.82 -18.44 -6.17
C LYS A 124 30.92 -19.59 -7.16
N ILE A 125 31.23 -19.30 -8.42
CA ILE A 125 31.45 -20.30 -9.48
C ILE A 125 32.89 -20.78 -9.49
N ARG A 126 33.85 -19.83 -9.40
CA ARG A 126 35.28 -20.07 -9.31
C ARG A 126 35.97 -18.87 -8.66
N GLU A 127 37.27 -18.91 -8.49
CA GLU A 127 38.01 -17.78 -7.96
C GLU A 127 37.75 -16.50 -8.77
N HIS A 128 37.47 -15.39 -8.09
CA HIS A 128 37.14 -14.10 -8.68
C HIS A 128 35.94 -14.09 -9.65
N ARG A 129 35.06 -15.10 -9.59
CA ARG A 129 33.90 -15.16 -10.47
C ARG A 129 32.67 -15.67 -9.73
N TYR A 130 31.60 -14.87 -9.75
CA TYR A 130 30.37 -15.09 -9.03
C TYR A 130 29.18 -15.01 -10.00
N GLN A 131 28.11 -15.72 -9.68
CA GLN A 131 26.86 -15.62 -10.40
C GLN A 131 25.79 -15.09 -9.43
N LEU A 132 25.11 -14.05 -9.85
CA LEU A 132 23.96 -13.51 -9.16
C LEU A 132 22.70 -14.12 -9.76
N THR A 133 21.93 -14.82 -8.93
CA THR A 133 20.60 -15.33 -9.28
C THR A 133 19.55 -14.55 -8.51
N THR A 134 18.44 -14.20 -9.18
CA THR A 134 17.28 -13.58 -8.57
C THR A 134 16.16 -14.60 -8.43
N SER A 135 15.39 -14.49 -7.38
CA SER A 135 14.29 -15.41 -7.11
C SER A 135 12.95 -14.71 -7.23
N LEU A 136 11.97 -15.41 -7.79
CA LEU A 136 10.58 -15.03 -7.64
C LEU A 136 10.12 -15.46 -6.25
N VAL A 137 9.65 -14.49 -5.47
CA VAL A 137 8.96 -14.80 -4.23
C VAL A 137 7.52 -15.13 -4.58
N THR A 138 7.18 -16.41 -4.59
CA THR A 138 5.81 -16.87 -4.70
C THR A 138 5.31 -17.24 -3.31
N ASP A 139 4.25 -16.62 -2.88
CA ASP A 139 3.48 -17.03 -1.71
C ASP A 139 2.05 -17.29 -2.18
N LYS A 140 1.70 -18.56 -2.31
CA LYS A 140 0.37 -19.00 -2.74
C LYS A 140 -0.75 -18.34 -1.93
N TYR A 141 -0.53 -18.15 -0.63
CA TYR A 141 -1.53 -17.52 0.22
C TYR A 141 -1.60 -15.99 0.05
N GLN A 142 -0.54 -15.33 -0.41
CA GLN A 142 -0.63 -13.92 -0.79
C GLN A 142 -1.39 -13.73 -2.10
N GLU A 143 -1.22 -14.63 -3.06
CA GLU A 143 -2.02 -14.63 -4.28
C GLU A 143 -3.48 -14.91 -3.98
N GLU A 144 -3.78 -15.93 -3.17
CA GLU A 144 -5.13 -16.23 -2.71
C GLU A 144 -5.71 -15.08 -1.88
N ASN A 145 -4.94 -14.45 -1.00
CA ASN A 145 -5.33 -13.23 -0.29
C ASN A 145 -5.76 -12.10 -1.23
N PHE A 146 -5.13 -11.98 -2.38
CA PHE A 146 -5.49 -10.97 -3.36
C PHE A 146 -6.85 -11.27 -4.01
N TYR A 147 -7.13 -12.56 -4.25
CA TYR A 147 -8.42 -13.02 -4.77
C TYR A 147 -9.52 -13.00 -3.70
N PHE A 148 -9.22 -13.43 -2.49
CA PHE A 148 -10.18 -13.56 -1.39
C PHE A 148 -10.33 -12.29 -0.55
N TYR A 149 -9.51 -11.26 -0.76
CA TYR A 149 -9.66 -9.97 -0.08
C TYR A 149 -11.05 -9.35 -0.32
N GLY A 150 -11.77 -9.85 -1.31
CA GLY A 150 -13.15 -9.53 -1.59
C GLY A 150 -14.19 -10.42 -0.91
N GLU A 151 -13.88 -11.64 -0.44
CA GLU A 151 -14.95 -12.55 0.00
C GLU A 151 -15.48 -12.25 1.41
N ASP A 152 -14.63 -11.84 2.33
CA ASP A 152 -15.04 -11.52 3.70
C ASP A 152 -15.80 -10.19 3.81
N ASP A 153 -15.46 -9.25 2.94
CA ASP A 153 -16.16 -7.99 2.73
C ASP A 153 -16.98 -8.01 1.42
N LYS A 154 -17.34 -9.20 0.89
CA LYS A 154 -17.99 -9.33 -0.42
C LYS A 154 -19.26 -8.49 -0.51
N ASP A 155 -20.10 -8.58 0.50
CA ASP A 155 -21.32 -7.77 0.56
C ASP A 155 -21.00 -6.28 0.71
N LYS A 156 -19.99 -5.95 1.48
CA LYS A 156 -19.55 -4.57 1.68
C LYS A 156 -18.85 -4.00 0.45
N ASN A 157 -17.96 -4.78 -0.17
CA ASN A 157 -17.30 -4.38 -1.42
C ASN A 157 -18.29 -4.32 -2.57
N LEU A 158 -19.30 -5.19 -2.62
CA LEU A 158 -20.41 -5.09 -3.58
C LEU A 158 -21.22 -3.84 -3.35
N ILE A 159 -21.56 -3.50 -2.09
CA ILE A 159 -22.27 -2.26 -1.74
C ILE A 159 -21.43 -1.03 -2.10
N GLU A 160 -20.13 -1.02 -1.80
CA GLU A 160 -19.22 0.08 -2.17
C GLU A 160 -19.09 0.20 -3.70
N LEU A 161 -18.98 -0.92 -4.39
CA LEU A 161 -18.94 -0.96 -5.86
C LEU A 161 -20.26 -0.50 -6.48
N GLU A 162 -21.40 -0.93 -5.93
CA GLU A 162 -22.72 -0.48 -6.38
C GLU A 162 -22.91 1.03 -6.16
N GLN A 163 -22.48 1.55 -5.01
CA GLN A 163 -22.55 2.99 -4.73
C GLN A 163 -21.65 3.81 -5.67
N THR A 164 -20.46 3.30 -5.98
CA THR A 164 -19.57 3.95 -6.95
C THR A 164 -20.18 3.91 -8.36
N LYS A 165 -20.80 2.79 -8.75
CA LYS A 165 -21.55 2.68 -10.00
C LYS A 165 -22.76 3.61 -10.03
N GLU A 166 -23.52 3.67 -8.93
CA GLU A 166 -24.66 4.57 -8.81
C GLU A 166 -24.23 6.03 -8.95
N LEU A 167 -23.16 6.43 -8.27
CA LEU A 167 -22.58 7.77 -8.41
C LEU A 167 -22.17 8.06 -9.84
N HIS A 168 -21.47 7.12 -10.50
CA HIS A 168 -21.08 7.25 -11.89
C HIS A 168 -22.30 7.43 -12.81
N LEU A 169 -23.38 6.68 -12.58
CA LEU A 169 -24.63 6.81 -13.33
C LEU A 169 -25.30 8.17 -13.10
N LYS A 170 -25.25 8.72 -11.89
CA LYS A 170 -25.78 10.07 -11.60
C LYS A 170 -25.04 11.15 -12.40
N PHE A 171 -23.69 11.10 -12.42
CA PHE A 171 -22.89 12.01 -13.24
C PHE A 171 -23.12 11.80 -14.72
N TRP A 172 -23.18 10.56 -15.19
CA TRP A 172 -23.50 10.22 -16.58
C TRP A 172 -24.88 10.78 -16.98
N HIS A 173 -25.89 10.57 -16.16
CA HIS A 173 -27.24 11.10 -16.39
C HIS A 173 -27.21 12.63 -16.50
N LYS A 174 -26.48 13.31 -15.61
CA LYS A 174 -26.38 14.76 -15.61
C LYS A 174 -25.69 15.29 -16.89
N ILE A 175 -24.59 14.69 -17.27
CA ILE A 175 -23.76 15.13 -18.41
C ILE A 175 -24.39 14.72 -19.74
N VAL A 176 -24.76 13.44 -19.89
CA VAL A 176 -25.16 12.87 -21.19
C VAL A 176 -26.65 13.01 -21.42
N ILE A 177 -27.48 12.64 -20.45
CA ILE A 177 -28.95 12.61 -20.63
C ILE A 177 -29.53 14.01 -20.47
N GLN A 178 -29.15 14.75 -19.43
CA GLN A 178 -29.61 16.13 -19.22
C GLN A 178 -28.84 17.17 -20.05
N GLN A 179 -27.79 16.74 -20.78
CA GLN A 179 -26.96 17.59 -21.61
C GLN A 179 -26.37 18.81 -20.85
N THR A 180 -26.13 18.67 -19.55
CA THR A 180 -25.49 19.71 -18.76
C THR A 180 -24.04 19.85 -19.20
N SER A 181 -23.63 21.06 -19.59
CA SER A 181 -22.26 21.26 -20.07
C SER A 181 -21.25 21.01 -18.96
N ILE A 182 -20.13 20.39 -19.32
CA ILE A 182 -19.01 20.15 -18.41
C ILE A 182 -18.54 21.47 -17.76
N LYS A 183 -18.44 22.52 -18.55
CA LYS A 183 -18.05 23.85 -18.09
C LYS A 183 -19.00 24.40 -17.04
N GLU A 184 -20.28 24.13 -17.15
CA GLU A 184 -21.28 24.52 -16.16
C GLU A 184 -21.09 23.78 -14.85
N LEU A 185 -20.87 22.45 -14.89
CA LEU A 185 -20.60 21.63 -13.68
C LEU A 185 -19.27 22.00 -13.02
N GLU A 186 -18.25 22.40 -13.81
CA GLU A 186 -16.97 22.86 -13.28
C GLU A 186 -17.04 24.27 -12.67
N GLN A 187 -17.90 25.12 -13.18
CA GLN A 187 -18.09 26.49 -12.67
C GLN A 187 -19.05 26.55 -11.47
N ASN A 188 -20.08 25.70 -11.46
CA ASN A 188 -21.12 25.66 -10.45
C ASN A 188 -21.22 24.25 -9.87
N ILE A 189 -20.50 24.01 -8.78
CA ILE A 189 -20.48 22.68 -8.14
C ILE A 189 -21.91 22.29 -7.73
N ASP A 190 -22.40 21.18 -8.29
CA ASP A 190 -23.66 20.58 -7.89
C ASP A 190 -23.54 20.00 -6.47
N LYS A 191 -24.20 20.63 -5.51
CA LYS A 191 -24.11 20.28 -4.09
C LYS A 191 -24.58 18.86 -3.79
N THR A 192 -25.50 18.32 -4.58
CA THR A 192 -26.00 16.95 -4.40
C THR A 192 -24.93 15.94 -4.83
N LEU A 193 -24.38 16.12 -6.03
CA LEU A 193 -23.31 15.25 -6.53
C LEU A 193 -22.04 15.37 -5.68
N TYR A 194 -21.69 16.57 -5.22
CA TYR A 194 -20.60 16.76 -4.27
C TYR A 194 -20.86 16.03 -2.94
N GLY A 195 -22.07 16.11 -2.41
CA GLY A 195 -22.48 15.38 -1.20
C GLY A 195 -22.37 13.87 -1.37
N ASP A 196 -22.73 13.34 -2.53
CA ASP A 196 -22.57 11.91 -2.85
C ASP A 196 -21.08 11.52 -2.92
N CYS A 197 -20.21 12.35 -3.52
CA CYS A 197 -18.75 12.16 -3.50
C CYS A 197 -18.22 12.17 -2.07
N LEU A 198 -18.63 13.13 -1.26
CA LEU A 198 -18.25 13.22 0.15
C LEU A 198 -18.61 11.96 0.93
N ASN A 199 -19.82 11.43 0.73
CA ASN A 199 -20.29 10.21 1.40
C ASN A 199 -19.38 9.00 1.09
N ILE A 200 -18.88 8.87 -0.14
CA ILE A 200 -17.95 7.80 -0.52
C ILE A 200 -16.62 7.98 0.24
N ILE A 201 -16.04 9.17 0.21
CA ILE A 201 -14.77 9.45 0.89
C ILE A 201 -14.89 9.35 2.41
N GLU A 202 -15.99 9.83 2.99
CA GLU A 202 -16.23 9.67 4.43
C GLU A 202 -16.32 8.20 4.83
N LYS A 203 -16.95 7.34 4.04
CA LYS A 203 -16.97 5.88 4.30
C LYS A 203 -15.59 5.27 4.29
N ASP A 204 -14.75 5.65 3.36
CA ASP A 204 -13.37 5.16 3.30
C ASP A 204 -12.56 5.62 4.53
N LEU A 205 -12.75 6.85 4.98
CA LEU A 205 -12.10 7.43 6.16
C LEU A 205 -12.82 7.13 7.49
N ASN A 206 -14.10 6.72 7.50
CA ASN A 206 -14.88 6.43 8.71
C ASN A 206 -14.40 5.23 9.53
N LYS A 207 -13.43 4.48 9.00
CA LYS A 207 -12.67 3.51 9.81
C LYS A 207 -11.80 4.20 10.88
N TRP A 208 -11.77 5.53 10.91
CA TRP A 208 -11.08 6.33 11.91
C TRP A 208 -12.05 6.98 12.88
N ASP A 209 -11.71 6.92 14.17
CA ASP A 209 -12.41 7.69 15.20
C ASP A 209 -12.30 9.20 14.87
N SER A 210 -13.36 9.96 15.17
CA SER A 210 -13.38 11.42 15.06
C SER A 210 -12.26 12.13 15.85
N LYS A 211 -11.67 11.44 16.84
CA LYS A 211 -10.52 11.92 17.63
C LYS A 211 -9.17 11.77 16.94
N VAL A 212 -9.10 11.08 15.80
CA VAL A 212 -7.88 10.96 15.01
C VAL A 212 -7.54 12.32 14.44
N ARG A 213 -6.31 12.80 14.69
CA ARG A 213 -5.85 14.13 14.29
C ARG A 213 -4.35 14.17 14.01
N SER A 214 -3.92 15.17 13.28
CA SER A 214 -2.51 15.45 13.02
C SER A 214 -2.28 16.96 12.91
N LYS A 215 -1.04 17.39 12.64
CA LYS A 215 -0.78 18.80 12.31
C LYS A 215 -1.47 19.25 11.01
N VAL A 216 -1.84 18.33 10.12
CA VAL A 216 -2.49 18.61 8.84
C VAL A 216 -3.99 18.81 9.01
N PHE A 217 -4.65 17.99 9.85
CA PHE A 217 -6.10 18.00 10.06
C PHE A 217 -6.46 17.82 11.54
N ASP A 218 -7.58 18.38 11.94
CA ASP A 218 -8.10 18.30 13.30
C ASP A 218 -9.03 17.08 13.49
N ASN A 219 -9.65 16.61 12.41
CA ASN A 219 -10.46 15.39 12.34
C ASN A 219 -10.48 14.86 10.89
N PRO A 220 -10.78 13.55 10.67
CA PRO A 220 -10.77 12.93 9.34
C PRO A 220 -11.73 13.58 8.33
N ARG A 221 -12.85 14.13 8.80
CA ARG A 221 -13.84 14.77 7.94
C ARG A 221 -13.26 15.97 7.16
N GLN A 222 -12.30 16.69 7.72
CA GLN A 222 -11.64 17.79 7.00
C GLN A 222 -10.91 17.30 5.76
N ILE A 223 -10.25 16.13 5.84
CA ILE A 223 -9.63 15.50 4.66
C ILE A 223 -10.72 15.09 3.67
N ALA A 224 -11.78 14.42 4.16
CA ALA A 224 -12.86 13.97 3.30
C ALA A 224 -13.47 15.10 2.48
N LEU A 225 -13.73 16.25 3.10
CA LEU A 225 -14.27 17.43 2.42
C LEU A 225 -13.33 17.98 1.32
N VAL A 226 -12.02 18.03 1.57
CA VAL A 226 -11.04 18.48 0.57
C VAL A 226 -10.91 17.46 -0.56
N VAL A 227 -10.83 16.17 -0.23
CA VAL A 227 -10.69 15.10 -1.23
C VAL A 227 -11.95 14.98 -2.09
N ALA A 228 -13.14 15.11 -1.50
CA ALA A 228 -14.41 15.07 -2.22
C ALA A 228 -14.52 16.13 -3.32
N PHE A 229 -13.88 17.29 -3.14
CA PHE A 229 -13.77 18.31 -4.17
C PHE A 229 -13.03 17.78 -5.41
N PHE A 230 -11.84 17.22 -5.22
CA PHE A 230 -11.07 16.64 -6.33
C PHE A 230 -11.78 15.40 -6.91
N TYR A 231 -12.45 14.61 -6.08
CA TYR A 231 -13.22 13.45 -6.51
C TYR A 231 -14.39 13.84 -7.42
N TYR A 232 -15.10 14.93 -7.09
CA TYR A 232 -16.17 15.47 -7.92
C TYR A 232 -15.68 15.83 -9.34
N TYR A 233 -14.57 16.56 -9.43
CA TYR A 233 -13.98 16.92 -10.73
C TYR A 233 -13.42 15.71 -11.48
N ALA A 234 -12.83 14.75 -10.75
CA ALA A 234 -12.33 13.51 -11.32
C ALA A 234 -13.46 12.67 -11.94
N MET A 235 -14.64 12.64 -11.30
CA MET A 235 -15.84 11.98 -11.85
C MET A 235 -16.28 12.64 -13.17
N ILE A 236 -16.35 13.97 -13.22
CA ILE A 236 -16.70 14.69 -14.45
C ILE A 236 -15.70 14.34 -15.56
N ARG A 237 -14.41 14.47 -15.29
CA ARG A 237 -13.36 14.21 -16.29
C ARG A 237 -13.30 12.76 -16.73
N SER A 238 -13.47 11.81 -15.84
CA SER A 238 -13.56 10.39 -16.19
C SER A 238 -14.67 10.10 -17.19
N ILE A 239 -15.85 10.74 -17.04
CA ILE A 239 -16.95 10.61 -17.99
C ILE A 239 -16.62 11.28 -19.32
N CYS A 240 -16.02 12.47 -19.30
CA CYS A 240 -15.61 13.15 -20.53
C CYS A 240 -14.66 12.29 -21.36
N VAL A 241 -13.62 11.77 -20.74
CA VAL A 241 -12.64 10.93 -21.43
C VAL A 241 -13.31 9.67 -22.01
N ARG A 242 -14.26 9.05 -21.28
CA ARG A 242 -15.02 7.90 -21.77
C ARG A 242 -15.89 8.24 -22.98
N ILE A 243 -16.60 9.36 -22.97
CA ILE A 243 -17.43 9.81 -24.11
C ILE A 243 -16.54 9.96 -25.34
N VAL A 244 -15.42 10.67 -25.19
CA VAL A 244 -14.49 10.91 -26.28
C VAL A 244 -13.85 9.62 -26.79
N THR A 245 -13.56 8.67 -25.90
CA THR A 245 -13.00 7.35 -26.25
C THR A 245 -14.03 6.50 -27.02
N LEU A 246 -15.32 6.62 -26.69
CA LEU A 246 -16.39 5.92 -27.42
C LEU A 246 -16.66 6.52 -28.80
N GLU A 247 -16.40 7.81 -28.97
CA GLU A 247 -16.64 8.52 -30.22
C GLU A 247 -15.45 8.44 -31.21
N ASN A 248 -14.24 8.16 -30.73
CA ASN A 248 -13.01 8.14 -31.53
C ASN A 248 -12.21 6.85 -31.31
N GLU A 249 -11.93 6.11 -32.38
CA GLU A 249 -11.04 4.94 -32.32
C GLU A 249 -9.60 5.31 -31.86
N ASP A 250 -9.14 6.53 -32.13
CA ASP A 250 -7.83 7.04 -31.68
C ASP A 250 -8.00 7.92 -30.42
N TYR A 251 -8.25 7.29 -29.27
CA TYR A 251 -8.41 7.96 -27.97
C TYR A 251 -7.20 8.79 -27.52
N ILE A 252 -6.03 8.59 -28.15
CA ILE A 252 -4.81 9.37 -27.87
C ILE A 252 -4.99 10.83 -28.31
N GLU A 253 -5.81 11.11 -29.32
CA GLU A 253 -6.05 12.48 -29.83
C GLU A 253 -6.63 13.43 -28.76
N ASN A 254 -7.26 12.89 -27.72
CA ASN A 254 -7.89 13.66 -26.65
C ASN A 254 -7.18 13.50 -25.28
N ALA A 255 -5.90 13.17 -25.29
CA ALA A 255 -5.13 12.96 -24.08
C ALA A 255 -4.99 14.20 -23.19
N ASP A 256 -5.22 15.40 -23.70
CA ASP A 256 -5.27 16.64 -22.90
C ASP A 256 -6.47 16.67 -21.95
N GLU A 257 -7.59 16.03 -22.31
CA GLU A 257 -8.75 15.88 -21.42
C GLU A 257 -8.45 14.97 -20.20
N CYS A 258 -7.41 14.14 -20.28
CA CYS A 258 -6.95 13.32 -19.16
C CYS A 258 -6.35 14.15 -18.01
N ILE A 259 -5.90 15.37 -18.27
CA ILE A 259 -5.19 16.20 -17.31
C ILE A 259 -6.14 17.22 -16.67
N MET A 260 -6.38 17.09 -15.38
CA MET A 260 -7.10 18.09 -14.59
C MET A 260 -6.14 19.19 -14.14
N GLN A 261 -6.53 20.45 -14.36
CA GLN A 261 -5.76 21.63 -13.98
C GLN A 261 -6.65 22.61 -13.21
N PHE A 262 -6.18 23.05 -12.05
CA PHE A 262 -6.87 24.02 -11.20
C PHE A 262 -5.93 25.22 -10.94
N ASP A 263 -6.45 26.43 -10.96
CA ASP A 263 -5.76 27.54 -10.30
C ASP A 263 -5.78 27.27 -8.79
N LYS A 264 -4.63 27.29 -8.15
CA LYS A 264 -4.46 26.85 -6.76
C LYS A 264 -5.25 27.72 -5.78
N ASP A 265 -5.18 29.04 -5.92
CA ASP A 265 -5.84 29.95 -4.99
C ASP A 265 -7.36 29.93 -5.18
N LYS A 266 -7.83 29.85 -6.44
CA LYS A 266 -9.24 29.66 -6.74
C LYS A 266 -9.74 28.31 -6.19
N CYS A 267 -9.00 27.23 -6.39
CA CYS A 267 -9.33 25.90 -5.87
C CYS A 267 -9.49 25.93 -4.34
N ILE A 268 -8.57 26.55 -3.63
CA ILE A 268 -8.66 26.69 -2.16
C ILE A 268 -9.90 27.49 -1.77
N HIS A 269 -10.19 28.59 -2.47
CA HIS A 269 -11.37 29.43 -2.22
C HIS A 269 -12.68 28.64 -2.44
N ASP A 270 -12.77 27.89 -3.53
CA ASP A 270 -13.93 27.07 -3.86
C ASP A 270 -14.16 25.96 -2.81
N ILE A 271 -13.09 25.29 -2.35
CA ILE A 271 -13.14 24.29 -1.26
C ILE A 271 -13.63 24.94 0.04
N VAL A 272 -13.10 26.12 0.42
CA VAL A 272 -13.56 26.85 1.61
C VAL A 272 -15.05 27.15 1.52
N SER A 273 -15.48 27.62 0.37
CA SER A 273 -16.88 28.00 0.11
C SER A 273 -17.87 26.83 0.26
N ILE A 274 -17.47 25.63 -0.20
CA ILE A 274 -18.37 24.45 -0.15
C ILE A 274 -18.26 23.68 1.17
N SER A 275 -17.09 23.70 1.84
CA SER A 275 -16.80 22.87 3.01
C SER A 275 -16.99 23.57 4.35
N ASN A 276 -17.02 24.91 4.38
CA ASN A 276 -16.97 25.76 5.58
C ASN A 276 -15.72 25.49 6.48
N ILE A 277 -14.66 24.93 5.93
CA ILE A 277 -13.37 24.76 6.64
C ILE A 277 -12.63 26.10 6.58
N ARG A 278 -11.88 26.43 7.63
CA ARG A 278 -11.00 27.62 7.63
C ARG A 278 -9.97 27.54 6.50
N GLU A 279 -9.79 28.61 5.74
CA GLU A 279 -8.90 28.66 4.57
C GLU A 279 -7.50 28.10 4.88
N ARG A 280 -6.89 28.53 6.00
CA ARG A 280 -5.58 28.02 6.42
C ARG A 280 -5.56 26.48 6.48
N LYS A 281 -6.60 25.85 7.00
CA LYS A 281 -6.67 24.40 7.13
C LYS A 281 -6.86 23.72 5.77
N VAL A 282 -7.67 24.31 4.88
CA VAL A 282 -7.80 23.84 3.50
C VAL A 282 -6.45 23.91 2.79
N ARG A 283 -5.74 25.03 2.93
CA ARG A 283 -4.39 25.23 2.39
C ARG A 283 -3.41 24.17 2.91
N ASP A 284 -3.39 23.94 4.22
CA ASP A 284 -2.54 22.91 4.85
C ASP A 284 -2.80 21.50 4.27
N ILE A 285 -4.08 21.13 4.04
CA ILE A 285 -4.46 19.82 3.49
C ILE A 285 -4.11 19.74 1.99
N VAL A 286 -4.37 20.78 1.20
CA VAL A 286 -3.98 20.81 -0.23
C VAL A 286 -2.46 20.71 -0.37
N GLU A 287 -1.70 21.51 0.39
CA GLU A 287 -0.22 21.46 0.41
C GLU A 287 0.30 20.09 0.86
N TYR A 288 -0.41 19.42 1.74
CA TYR A 288 -0.05 18.08 2.17
C TYR A 288 -0.10 17.09 0.99
N PHE A 289 -1.09 17.17 0.11
CA PHE A 289 -1.24 16.29 -1.04
C PHE A 289 -0.37 16.65 -2.25
N ILE A 290 0.33 17.81 -2.23
CA ILE A 290 1.24 18.18 -3.30
C ILE A 290 2.49 17.30 -3.27
N ASN A 291 2.79 16.69 -4.41
CA ASN A 291 4.00 15.90 -4.64
C ASN A 291 5.21 16.85 -4.85
N LYS A 292 6.16 16.79 -3.94
CA LYS A 292 7.40 17.56 -3.97
C LYS A 292 8.62 16.70 -4.30
N GLY A 293 8.46 15.74 -5.24
CA GLY A 293 9.48 14.76 -5.57
C GLY A 293 9.41 13.49 -4.70
N ASN A 294 8.28 13.23 -4.07
CA ASN A 294 8.02 11.99 -3.35
C ASN A 294 7.82 10.84 -4.32
N VAL A 295 8.25 9.65 -3.95
CA VAL A 295 8.28 8.47 -4.84
C VAL A 295 6.90 7.91 -5.15
N ASN A 296 5.82 8.37 -4.51
CA ASN A 296 4.50 7.76 -4.67
C ASN A 296 3.44 8.76 -5.15
N LEU A 297 2.86 8.49 -6.33
CA LEU A 297 1.79 9.33 -6.90
C LEU A 297 0.48 9.23 -6.13
N LEU A 298 0.17 8.07 -5.54
CA LEU A 298 -1.12 7.87 -4.86
C LEU A 298 -1.16 8.59 -3.50
N GLU A 299 -0.02 8.68 -2.81
CA GLU A 299 0.07 9.41 -1.54
C GLU A 299 0.04 10.92 -1.74
N PHE A 300 0.59 11.38 -2.87
CA PHE A 300 0.70 12.79 -3.23
C PHE A 300 0.20 12.99 -4.66
N PRO A 301 -1.13 12.93 -4.87
CA PRO A 301 -1.72 12.90 -6.22
C PRO A 301 -1.78 14.27 -6.90
N LEU A 302 -1.40 15.35 -6.23
CA LEU A 302 -1.41 16.70 -6.78
C LEU A 302 0.02 17.13 -7.13
N PHE A 303 0.17 17.83 -8.25
CA PHE A 303 1.43 18.45 -8.68
C PHE A 303 1.22 19.94 -8.82
N GLU A 304 2.20 20.73 -8.37
CA GLU A 304 2.14 22.19 -8.49
C GLU A 304 3.13 22.70 -9.52
N ILE A 305 2.63 23.42 -10.52
CA ILE A 305 3.42 24.11 -11.52
C ILE A 305 2.83 25.50 -11.74
N GLU A 306 3.60 26.57 -11.55
CA GLU A 306 3.19 27.96 -11.81
C GLU A 306 1.85 28.33 -11.14
N ASN A 307 1.68 27.99 -9.86
CA ASN A 307 0.44 28.19 -9.09
C ASN A 307 -0.78 27.41 -9.63
N LYS A 308 -0.56 26.39 -10.48
CA LYS A 308 -1.61 25.47 -10.90
C LYS A 308 -1.42 24.11 -10.24
N LEU A 309 -2.53 23.54 -9.78
CA LEU A 309 -2.58 22.16 -9.32
C LEU A 309 -2.93 21.25 -10.51
N ILE A 310 -2.15 20.21 -10.69
CA ILE A 310 -2.29 19.24 -11.79
C ILE A 310 -2.51 17.87 -11.18
N THR A 311 -3.44 17.10 -11.74
CA THR A 311 -3.68 15.70 -11.39
C THR A 311 -4.40 14.98 -12.54
N ILE A 312 -4.70 13.69 -12.37
CA ILE A 312 -5.50 12.89 -13.30
C ILE A 312 -6.62 12.16 -12.54
N PRO A 313 -7.74 11.86 -13.18
CA PRO A 313 -8.88 11.19 -12.55
C PRO A 313 -8.51 9.89 -11.82
N SER A 314 -7.72 9.01 -12.42
CA SER A 314 -7.40 7.71 -11.84
C SER A 314 -6.59 7.80 -10.52
N LEU A 315 -5.77 8.84 -10.33
CA LEU A 315 -5.07 9.04 -9.04
C LEU A 315 -6.02 9.42 -7.90
N ILE A 316 -7.17 9.95 -8.23
CA ILE A 316 -8.18 10.37 -7.26
C ILE A 316 -9.22 9.27 -7.04
N LEU A 317 -9.76 8.67 -8.14
CA LEU A 317 -10.89 7.74 -8.08
C LEU A 317 -10.54 6.34 -7.59
N VAL A 318 -9.32 5.85 -7.88
CA VAL A 318 -8.89 4.48 -7.50
C VAL A 318 -8.06 4.45 -6.22
N ASN A 319 -8.02 5.56 -5.49
CA ASN A 319 -7.19 5.70 -4.32
C ASN A 319 -7.87 5.13 -3.07
N ASP A 320 -7.13 4.40 -2.25
CA ASP A 320 -7.52 4.04 -0.88
C ASP A 320 -7.10 5.18 0.05
N TRP A 321 -8.02 6.11 0.30
CA TRP A 321 -7.72 7.36 1.00
C TRP A 321 -7.26 7.16 2.44
N GLN A 322 -7.72 6.11 3.12
CA GLN A 322 -7.23 5.80 4.46
C GLN A 322 -5.73 5.47 4.43
N PHE A 323 -5.32 4.58 3.51
CA PHE A 323 -3.90 4.23 3.36
C PHE A 323 -3.06 5.38 2.83
N THR A 324 -3.58 6.12 1.88
CA THR A 324 -2.94 7.30 1.29
C THR A 324 -2.55 8.30 2.37
N VAL A 325 -3.47 8.62 3.27
CA VAL A 325 -3.20 9.55 4.36
C VAL A 325 -2.19 8.97 5.37
N ILE A 326 -2.31 7.69 5.71
CA ILE A 326 -1.38 7.03 6.64
C ILE A 326 0.05 7.03 6.06
N ASN A 327 0.20 6.57 4.84
CA ASN A 327 1.50 6.45 4.20
C ASN A 327 2.13 7.81 3.92
N GLY A 328 1.33 8.79 3.49
CA GLY A 328 1.81 10.15 3.28
C GLY A 328 2.29 10.81 4.57
N HIS A 329 1.62 10.54 5.71
CA HIS A 329 2.08 11.02 7.01
C HIS A 329 3.42 10.38 7.40
N TYR A 330 3.54 9.06 7.19
CA TYR A 330 4.79 8.36 7.41
C TYR A 330 5.92 8.92 6.52
N ALA A 331 5.67 9.07 5.22
CA ALA A 331 6.65 9.61 4.27
C ALA A 331 7.13 11.03 4.63
N LYS A 332 6.26 11.83 5.24
CA LYS A 332 6.57 13.21 5.71
C LYS A 332 6.98 13.28 7.19
N ASN A 333 7.17 12.15 7.87
CA ASN A 333 7.44 12.08 9.32
C ASN A 333 6.42 12.88 10.16
N ILE A 334 5.14 12.79 9.81
CA ILE A 334 4.05 13.44 10.52
C ILE A 334 3.34 12.42 11.40
N SER A 335 3.26 12.67 12.69
CA SER A 335 2.53 11.81 13.63
C SER A 335 1.02 11.94 13.44
N ILE A 336 0.32 10.80 13.44
CA ILE A 336 -1.14 10.72 13.54
C ILE A 336 -1.49 10.31 14.96
N LEU A 337 -2.14 11.21 15.70
CA LEU A 337 -2.55 10.97 17.08
C LEU A 337 -3.83 10.13 17.13
N ASN A 338 -3.94 9.28 18.15
CA ASN A 338 -5.07 8.38 18.40
C ASN A 338 -5.30 7.27 17.34
N ARG A 339 -4.39 7.11 16.38
CA ARG A 339 -4.50 6.10 15.31
C ARG A 339 -4.46 4.68 15.84
N GLN A 340 -3.49 4.35 16.70
CA GLN A 340 -3.28 2.97 17.15
C GLN A 340 -4.49 2.37 17.85
N LYS A 341 -5.17 3.18 18.68
CA LYS A 341 -6.39 2.73 19.38
C LYS A 341 -7.52 2.35 18.43
N THR A 342 -7.61 3.00 17.27
CA THR A 342 -8.67 2.73 16.29
C THR A 342 -8.42 1.46 15.49
N ILE A 343 -7.16 1.16 15.18
CA ILE A 343 -6.79 0.01 14.33
C ILE A 343 -6.93 -1.31 15.07
N SER A 344 -6.37 -1.39 16.29
CA SER A 344 -6.50 -2.57 17.14
C SER A 344 -7.96 -2.89 17.42
N VAL A 345 -8.75 -1.89 17.82
CA VAL A 345 -10.18 -2.04 18.13
C VAL A 345 -11.00 -2.63 16.98
N ILE A 346 -10.68 -2.30 15.71
CA ILE A 346 -11.42 -2.85 14.56
C ILE A 346 -11.14 -4.34 14.39
N THR A 347 -9.88 -4.76 14.37
CA THR A 347 -9.50 -6.17 14.20
C THR A 347 -9.99 -7.01 15.37
N GLU A 348 -9.74 -6.56 16.59
CA GLU A 348 -10.20 -7.22 17.82
C GLU A 348 -11.72 -7.33 17.85
N GLY A 349 -12.46 -6.27 17.50
CA GLY A 349 -13.92 -6.28 17.45
C GLY A 349 -14.50 -7.25 16.40
N ARG A 350 -13.82 -7.46 15.28
CA ARG A 350 -14.23 -8.46 14.29
C ARG A 350 -14.05 -9.89 14.81
N ILE A 351 -12.92 -10.18 15.46
CA ILE A 351 -12.68 -11.49 16.07
C ILE A 351 -13.68 -11.72 17.20
N GLU A 352 -13.89 -10.74 18.07
CA GLU A 352 -14.87 -10.79 19.16
C GLU A 352 -16.25 -11.14 18.64
N LYS A 353 -16.76 -10.39 17.66
CA LYS A 353 -18.07 -10.62 17.04
C LYS A 353 -18.22 -12.03 16.45
N LEU A 354 -17.14 -12.55 15.82
CA LEU A 354 -17.15 -13.92 15.31
C LEU A 354 -17.23 -14.93 16.44
N MET A 355 -16.51 -14.71 17.55
CA MET A 355 -16.42 -15.62 18.68
C MET A 355 -17.60 -15.51 19.66
N GLU A 356 -18.46 -14.49 19.55
CA GLU A 356 -19.66 -14.34 20.39
C GLU A 356 -20.61 -15.55 20.26
N SER A 357 -20.76 -16.11 19.07
CA SER A 357 -21.61 -17.28 18.80
C SER A 357 -20.98 -18.62 19.21
N VAL A 358 -19.68 -18.64 19.58
CA VAL A 358 -18.95 -19.85 19.86
C VAL A 358 -18.98 -20.19 21.37
N ARG A 359 -19.54 -21.35 21.72
CA ARG A 359 -19.83 -21.69 23.14
C ARG A 359 -18.66 -22.27 23.90
N ASN A 360 -17.75 -22.98 23.25
CA ASN A 360 -16.64 -23.67 23.91
C ASN A 360 -15.41 -22.82 24.14
N VAL A 361 -15.44 -21.54 23.78
CA VAL A 361 -14.30 -20.64 23.97
C VAL A 361 -14.56 -19.58 25.03
N ALA A 362 -13.48 -19.11 25.64
CA ALA A 362 -13.43 -17.82 26.34
C ALA A 362 -12.49 -16.90 25.56
N ILE A 363 -12.74 -15.59 25.62
CA ILE A 363 -11.93 -14.58 24.93
C ILE A 363 -11.38 -13.55 25.91
N ALA A 364 -10.22 -13.00 25.58
CA ALA A 364 -9.65 -11.85 26.25
C ALA A 364 -9.27 -10.82 25.19
N LYS A 365 -9.49 -9.53 25.48
CA LYS A 365 -9.31 -8.44 24.54
C LYS A 365 -8.70 -7.25 25.24
N THR A 366 -7.62 -6.70 24.67
CA THR A 366 -6.93 -5.50 25.16
C THR A 366 -6.64 -5.56 26.66
N VAL A 367 -6.00 -6.65 27.10
CA VAL A 367 -5.72 -6.87 28.53
C VAL A 367 -4.33 -6.37 28.90
N PRO A 368 -4.21 -5.23 29.61
CA PRO A 368 -2.94 -4.73 30.08
C PRO A 368 -2.43 -5.57 31.26
N TYR A 369 -1.11 -5.76 31.31
CA TYR A 369 -0.45 -6.42 32.41
C TYR A 369 0.98 -5.91 32.63
N ASN A 370 1.47 -6.06 33.82
CA ASN A 370 2.83 -5.71 34.21
C ASN A 370 3.56 -6.92 34.77
N PHE A 371 4.81 -7.08 34.43
CA PHE A 371 5.66 -8.12 35.01
C PHE A 371 7.12 -7.66 35.08
N LYS A 372 7.85 -8.26 36.01
CA LYS A 372 9.31 -8.09 36.06
C LYS A 372 9.97 -9.20 35.27
N ASP A 373 10.87 -8.83 34.37
CA ASP A 373 11.70 -9.79 33.64
C ASP A 373 12.79 -10.41 34.53
N MET A 374 13.62 -11.27 33.94
CA MET A 374 14.69 -11.96 34.69
C MET A 374 15.72 -10.99 35.27
N ASP A 375 15.88 -9.82 34.72
CA ASP A 375 16.78 -8.75 35.18
C ASP A 375 16.11 -7.83 36.21
N GLY A 376 14.87 -8.12 36.62
CA GLY A 376 14.09 -7.34 37.58
C GLY A 376 13.48 -6.06 37.00
N LYS A 377 13.59 -5.81 35.71
CA LYS A 377 13.02 -4.64 35.04
C LYS A 377 11.49 -4.79 34.87
N LEU A 378 10.76 -3.76 35.29
CA LEU A 378 9.31 -3.70 35.09
C LEU A 378 9.02 -3.47 33.60
N ASN A 379 8.17 -4.33 33.04
CA ASN A 379 7.69 -4.24 31.69
C ASN A 379 6.17 -4.02 31.69
N ASP A 380 5.71 -2.96 31.00
CA ASP A 380 4.30 -2.72 30.71
C ASP A 380 3.98 -3.37 29.37
N CYS A 381 2.96 -4.21 29.34
CA CYS A 381 2.55 -4.98 28.17
C CYS A 381 1.02 -5.05 28.09
N GLU A 382 0.53 -5.44 26.91
CA GLU A 382 -0.89 -5.66 26.66
C GLU A 382 -1.02 -6.87 25.73
N VAL A 383 -1.97 -7.76 26.01
CA VAL A 383 -2.39 -8.80 25.07
C VAL A 383 -3.50 -8.21 24.21
N ASP A 384 -3.28 -8.09 22.90
CA ASP A 384 -4.27 -7.52 21.98
C ASP A 384 -5.53 -8.39 21.93
N PHE A 385 -5.37 -9.70 21.74
CA PHE A 385 -6.49 -10.66 21.75
C PHE A 385 -6.02 -12.07 22.15
N ALA A 386 -6.89 -12.83 22.84
CA ALA A 386 -6.64 -14.24 23.11
C ALA A 386 -7.94 -15.05 23.07
N ILE A 387 -7.84 -16.32 22.65
CA ILE A 387 -8.92 -17.29 22.57
C ILE A 387 -8.52 -18.52 23.36
N TRP A 388 -9.34 -18.97 24.32
CA TRP A 388 -9.15 -20.21 25.04
C TRP A 388 -10.20 -21.23 24.61
N ASP A 389 -9.78 -22.26 23.90
CA ASP A 389 -10.62 -23.43 23.65
C ASP A 389 -10.62 -24.34 24.90
N LYS A 390 -11.69 -24.28 25.66
CA LYS A 390 -11.83 -25.05 26.92
C LYS A 390 -11.89 -26.56 26.68
N LYS A 391 -12.43 -26.98 25.55
CA LYS A 391 -12.58 -28.40 25.20
C LYS A 391 -11.22 -29.04 24.90
N ARG A 392 -10.35 -28.32 24.19
CA ARG A 392 -9.02 -28.78 23.82
C ARG A 392 -7.95 -28.42 24.87
N ASN A 393 -8.30 -27.60 25.86
CA ASN A 393 -7.37 -26.99 26.81
C ASN A 393 -6.18 -26.32 26.10
N ALA A 394 -6.50 -25.47 25.15
CA ALA A 394 -5.54 -24.78 24.31
C ALA A 394 -5.86 -23.28 24.22
N VAL A 395 -4.83 -22.43 24.15
CA VAL A 395 -4.95 -20.98 24.08
C VAL A 395 -4.22 -20.44 22.86
N LEU A 396 -4.85 -19.58 22.10
CA LEU A 396 -4.24 -18.79 21.04
C LEU A 396 -4.09 -17.33 21.51
N VAL A 397 -2.87 -16.84 21.54
CA VAL A 397 -2.55 -15.42 21.80
C VAL A 397 -2.25 -14.73 20.48
N ILE A 398 -2.97 -13.66 20.19
CA ILE A 398 -2.88 -12.90 18.95
C ILE A 398 -2.27 -11.54 19.25
N GLU A 399 -1.24 -11.17 18.49
CA GLU A 399 -0.61 -9.87 18.49
C GLU A 399 -0.91 -9.17 17.16
N ALA A 400 -1.77 -8.15 17.19
CA ALA A 400 -2.21 -7.43 16.00
C ALA A 400 -1.27 -6.27 15.68
N LYS A 401 -0.84 -6.19 14.42
CA LYS A 401 0.00 -5.11 13.90
C LYS A 401 -0.53 -4.61 12.58
N TRP A 402 -0.14 -3.40 12.25
CA TRP A 402 -0.39 -2.82 10.95
C TRP A 402 0.93 -2.36 10.34
N ILE A 403 1.38 -3.10 9.32
CA ILE A 403 2.54 -2.73 8.54
C ILE A 403 2.07 -1.76 7.46
N ASP A 404 2.57 -0.52 7.53
CA ASP A 404 2.22 0.50 6.55
C ASP A 404 2.69 0.07 5.16
N LYS A 405 1.80 0.16 4.17
CA LYS A 405 2.14 -0.05 2.77
C LYS A 405 2.68 1.25 2.20
N HIS A 406 3.86 1.19 1.62
CA HIS A 406 4.32 2.20 0.67
C HIS A 406 3.92 1.72 -0.73
N TYR A 407 2.98 2.42 -1.37
CA TYR A 407 2.72 2.24 -2.79
C TYR A 407 3.95 2.75 -3.54
N GLY A 408 4.68 1.90 -4.21
CA GLY A 408 5.93 2.24 -4.89
C GLY A 408 7.18 1.73 -4.20
N ASP A 409 7.09 1.24 -2.95
CA ASP A 409 8.13 0.39 -2.43
C ASP A 409 8.21 -0.87 -3.30
N GLU A 410 9.41 -1.15 -3.70
CA GLU A 410 9.78 -2.37 -4.40
C GLU A 410 9.25 -3.56 -3.61
N ILE A 411 8.74 -4.55 -4.33
CA ILE A 411 8.15 -5.76 -3.76
C ILE A 411 9.07 -6.36 -2.70
N ASP A 412 10.37 -6.26 -2.89
CA ASP A 412 11.40 -6.84 -2.04
C ASP A 412 11.62 -6.10 -0.73
N LYS A 413 11.64 -4.78 -0.75
CA LYS A 413 11.63 -3.97 0.48
C LYS A 413 10.41 -4.26 1.33
N ARG A 414 9.28 -4.55 0.68
CA ARG A 414 8.07 -4.98 1.37
C ARG A 414 8.31 -6.28 2.12
N TYR A 415 8.87 -7.31 1.49
CA TYR A 415 9.16 -8.58 2.15
C TYR A 415 10.20 -8.43 3.25
N GLY A 416 11.27 -7.68 3.03
CA GLY A 416 12.27 -7.37 4.05
C GLY A 416 11.65 -6.65 5.25
N LYS A 417 10.75 -5.68 5.03
CA LYS A 417 10.01 -4.97 6.09
C LYS A 417 9.08 -5.90 6.85
N ILE A 418 8.33 -6.76 6.14
CA ILE A 418 7.45 -7.76 6.75
C ILE A 418 8.27 -8.72 7.62
N PHE A 419 9.39 -9.22 7.12
CA PHE A 419 10.30 -10.11 7.86
C PHE A 419 10.87 -9.45 9.12
N LYS A 420 11.38 -8.21 9.00
CA LYS A 420 11.89 -7.44 10.16
C LYS A 420 10.79 -7.23 11.21
N THR A 421 9.57 -6.95 10.75
CA THR A 421 8.41 -6.76 11.65
C THR A 421 8.02 -8.07 12.32
N LEU A 422 7.91 -9.18 11.57
CA LEU A 422 7.65 -10.51 12.12
C LEU A 422 8.64 -10.87 13.21
N ASN A 423 9.94 -10.74 12.92
CA ASN A 423 10.99 -10.99 13.91
C ASN A 423 10.86 -10.08 15.14
N SER A 424 10.59 -8.78 14.95
CA SER A 424 10.42 -7.84 16.04
C SER A 424 9.22 -8.18 16.95
N ILE A 425 8.10 -8.62 16.36
CA ILE A 425 6.92 -9.06 17.14
C ILE A 425 7.30 -10.26 18.01
N TYR A 426 7.90 -11.28 17.43
CA TYR A 426 8.25 -12.50 18.16
C TYR A 426 9.34 -12.28 19.23
N THR A 427 10.34 -11.45 18.95
CA THR A 427 11.44 -11.21 19.88
C THR A 427 11.13 -10.19 20.96
N LYS A 428 10.26 -9.19 20.67
CA LYS A 428 10.01 -8.09 21.62
C LYS A 428 8.67 -8.16 22.33
N GLN A 429 7.64 -8.73 21.69
CA GLN A 429 6.27 -8.76 22.23
C GLN A 429 5.88 -10.17 22.65
N ILE A 430 5.84 -11.12 21.73
CA ILE A 430 5.49 -12.51 22.01
C ILE A 430 6.42 -13.14 23.05
N SER A 431 7.71 -12.82 23.04
CA SER A 431 8.64 -13.28 24.09
C SER A 431 8.22 -12.84 25.49
N LYS A 432 7.69 -11.63 25.65
CA LYS A 432 7.16 -11.13 26.92
C LYS A 432 5.87 -11.84 27.33
N HIS A 433 4.98 -12.09 26.36
CA HIS A 433 3.77 -12.89 26.60
C HIS A 433 4.12 -14.31 27.05
N LYS A 434 5.10 -14.96 26.42
CA LYS A 434 5.58 -16.29 26.82
C LYS A 434 6.04 -16.32 28.29
N ILE A 435 6.81 -15.31 28.71
CA ILE A 435 7.27 -15.21 30.10
C ILE A 435 6.10 -14.98 31.07
N TYR A 436 5.21 -14.03 30.78
CA TYR A 436 4.09 -13.70 31.65
C TYR A 436 3.09 -14.85 31.75
N LEU A 437 2.69 -15.43 30.63
CA LEU A 437 1.68 -16.49 30.56
C LEU A 437 2.22 -17.88 30.92
N SER A 438 3.49 -18.01 31.28
CA SER A 438 4.04 -19.28 31.84
C SER A 438 3.44 -19.66 33.19
N LYS A 439 2.70 -18.76 33.86
CA LYS A 439 2.03 -19.00 35.13
C LYS A 439 0.52 -19.11 34.90
N ILE A 440 -0.08 -20.20 35.40
CA ILE A 440 -1.53 -20.44 35.27
C ILE A 440 -2.36 -19.30 35.91
N SER A 441 -1.89 -18.69 37.01
CA SER A 441 -2.57 -17.55 37.65
C SER A 441 -2.68 -16.34 36.70
N ASN A 442 -1.64 -16.07 35.93
CA ASN A 442 -1.63 -14.97 34.98
C ASN A 442 -2.54 -15.28 33.77
N LEU A 443 -2.56 -16.53 33.33
CA LEU A 443 -3.45 -16.97 32.27
C LEU A 443 -4.92 -16.89 32.72
N ASN A 444 -5.26 -17.35 33.94
CA ASN A 444 -6.60 -17.20 34.49
C ASN A 444 -6.98 -15.72 34.64
N PHE A 445 -6.04 -14.85 35.02
CA PHE A 445 -6.28 -13.41 35.08
C PHE A 445 -6.61 -12.82 33.71
N LEU A 446 -6.01 -13.30 32.62
CA LEU A 446 -6.24 -12.82 31.27
C LEU A 446 -7.71 -12.98 30.85
N PHE A 447 -8.35 -14.09 31.20
CA PHE A 447 -9.72 -14.43 30.78
C PHE A 447 -10.81 -14.13 31.83
N LYS A 448 -10.46 -13.54 32.97
CA LYS A 448 -11.37 -13.36 34.13
C LYS A 448 -12.67 -12.60 33.83
N ASP A 449 -12.66 -11.74 32.81
CA ASP A 449 -13.79 -10.88 32.49
C ASP A 449 -14.76 -11.51 31.46
N ASP A 450 -14.42 -12.66 30.84
CA ASP A 450 -15.34 -13.40 29.96
C ASP A 450 -16.27 -14.29 30.81
N VAL A 451 -17.56 -14.08 30.70
CA VAL A 451 -18.60 -14.85 31.44
C VAL A 451 -18.58 -16.35 31.14
N ARG A 452 -17.99 -16.76 30.03
CA ARG A 452 -17.82 -18.18 29.64
C ARG A 452 -16.60 -18.80 30.30
N PHE A 453 -15.76 -18.01 30.92
CA PHE A 453 -14.51 -18.48 31.49
C PHE A 453 -14.72 -19.17 32.84
N THR A 454 -14.00 -20.25 33.07
CA THR A 454 -13.89 -20.93 34.36
C THR A 454 -12.40 -21.14 34.64
N PRO A 455 -11.86 -20.72 35.80
CA PRO A 455 -10.45 -20.91 36.14
C PRO A 455 -10.01 -22.36 35.97
N CYS A 456 -8.80 -22.53 35.48
CA CYS A 456 -8.19 -23.84 35.23
C CYS A 456 -6.95 -24.00 36.10
N ASP A 457 -6.74 -25.20 36.62
CA ASP A 457 -5.56 -25.55 37.43
C ASP A 457 -4.47 -26.23 36.58
N VAL A 458 -4.82 -26.66 35.34
CA VAL A 458 -3.91 -27.31 34.43
C VAL A 458 -3.50 -26.34 33.33
N MET A 459 -2.19 -26.19 33.15
CA MET A 459 -1.65 -25.30 32.11
C MET A 459 -2.05 -25.78 30.72
N PRO A 460 -2.72 -24.95 29.90
CA PRO A 460 -3.06 -25.28 28.52
C PRO A 460 -1.83 -25.20 27.61
N GLU A 461 -1.95 -25.80 26.43
CA GLU A 461 -1.03 -25.50 25.34
C GLU A 461 -1.26 -24.07 24.82
N ILE A 462 -0.19 -23.28 24.65
CA ILE A 462 -0.31 -21.88 24.26
C ILE A 462 0.38 -21.65 22.91
N PHE A 463 -0.41 -21.16 21.96
CA PHE A 463 0.03 -20.79 20.62
C PHE A 463 0.09 -19.26 20.48
N TYR A 464 0.99 -18.79 19.62
CA TYR A 464 1.22 -17.35 19.40
C TYR A 464 1.18 -17.03 17.91
N LEU A 465 0.36 -16.07 17.55
CA LEU A 465 0.12 -15.66 16.16
C LEU A 465 0.23 -14.14 16.03
N ALA A 466 1.04 -13.68 15.10
CA ALA A 466 1.00 -12.29 14.67
C ALA A 466 -0.10 -12.11 13.61
N VAL A 467 -0.81 -11.00 13.65
CA VAL A 467 -1.83 -10.63 12.68
C VAL A 467 -1.49 -9.25 12.12
N ASP A 468 -1.41 -9.15 10.80
CA ASP A 468 -1.30 -7.87 10.10
C ASP A 468 -2.57 -7.61 9.29
N LYS A 469 -2.88 -6.35 9.04
CA LYS A 469 -4.08 -6.00 8.27
C LYS A 469 -4.14 -6.63 6.89
N ARG A 470 -3.00 -6.74 6.19
CA ARG A 470 -2.93 -7.19 4.79
C ARG A 470 -1.78 -8.13 4.46
N ASN A 471 -0.78 -8.19 5.33
CA ASN A 471 0.43 -8.95 5.02
C ASN A 471 0.44 -10.28 5.76
N GLN A 472 1.05 -11.28 5.14
CA GLN A 472 1.32 -12.55 5.81
C GLN A 472 2.74 -13.01 5.50
N MET A 473 3.31 -13.77 6.44
CA MET A 473 4.62 -14.40 6.31
C MET A 473 4.76 -15.51 7.35
N HIS A 474 5.21 -16.66 6.90
CA HIS A 474 5.39 -17.86 7.72
C HIS A 474 6.82 -18.37 7.55
N ILE A 475 7.65 -18.26 8.60
CA ILE A 475 9.06 -18.67 8.56
C ILE A 475 9.39 -19.44 9.83
N GLY A 476 9.64 -20.75 9.69
CA GLY A 476 9.89 -21.64 10.81
C GLY A 476 8.70 -21.68 11.77
N ASP A 477 8.93 -21.35 13.02
CA ASP A 477 7.92 -21.28 14.09
C ASP A 477 7.23 -19.90 14.22
N LYS A 478 7.54 -18.97 13.34
CA LYS A 478 7.01 -17.61 13.36
C LYS A 478 5.94 -17.46 12.28
N HIS A 479 4.74 -17.19 12.70
CA HIS A 479 3.59 -17.06 11.82
C HIS A 479 2.97 -15.67 11.94
N MET A 480 2.82 -14.99 10.81
CA MET A 480 2.01 -13.78 10.68
C MET A 480 1.01 -13.99 9.57
N ILE A 481 -0.26 -13.81 9.88
CA ILE A 481 -1.38 -13.99 8.95
C ILE A 481 -2.06 -12.64 8.69
N SER A 482 -2.64 -12.47 7.51
CA SER A 482 -3.47 -11.30 7.27
C SER A 482 -4.79 -11.41 8.03
N GLU A 483 -5.38 -10.26 8.42
CA GLU A 483 -6.69 -10.23 9.10
C GLU A 483 -7.74 -11.00 8.32
N PHE A 484 -7.74 -10.86 7.00
CA PHE A 484 -8.67 -11.58 6.13
C PHE A 484 -8.50 -13.10 6.26
N MET A 485 -7.28 -13.61 6.09
CA MET A 485 -7.00 -15.05 6.18
C MET A 485 -7.24 -15.58 7.59
N LEU A 486 -6.98 -14.77 8.63
CA LEU A 486 -7.36 -15.12 9.99
C LEU A 486 -8.87 -15.36 10.10
N MET A 487 -9.68 -14.42 9.61
CA MET A 487 -11.15 -14.56 9.66
C MET A 487 -11.66 -15.75 8.84
N TYR A 488 -11.04 -16.01 7.68
CA TYR A 488 -11.33 -17.20 6.87
C TYR A 488 -11.05 -18.50 7.65
N PHE A 489 -9.85 -18.65 8.21
CA PHE A 489 -9.49 -19.86 8.95
C PHE A 489 -10.28 -20.02 10.25
N LEU A 490 -10.55 -18.94 10.98
CA LEU A 490 -11.40 -19.01 12.17
C LEU A 490 -12.80 -19.51 11.82
N ARG A 491 -13.42 -19.01 10.74
CA ARG A 491 -14.75 -19.48 10.29
C ARG A 491 -14.72 -20.93 9.84
N LYS A 492 -13.68 -21.32 9.11
CA LYS A 492 -13.50 -22.70 8.63
C LYS A 492 -13.49 -23.72 9.75
N HIS A 493 -12.97 -23.37 10.93
CA HIS A 493 -12.85 -24.26 12.08
C HIS A 493 -13.92 -24.03 13.16
N ILE A 494 -15.00 -23.31 12.83
CA ILE A 494 -16.20 -23.20 13.67
C ILE A 494 -17.26 -24.18 13.15
N TYR A 495 -17.60 -25.19 13.95
CA TYR A 495 -18.58 -26.20 13.62
C TYR A 495 -19.70 -26.21 14.67
N ALA A 496 -20.95 -26.00 14.25
CA ALA A 496 -22.12 -26.04 15.15
C ALA A 496 -21.91 -25.28 16.47
N GLU A 497 -21.47 -24.02 16.38
CA GLU A 497 -21.18 -23.12 17.51
C GLU A 497 -19.98 -23.57 18.40
N ALA A 498 -19.13 -24.45 17.92
CA ALA A 498 -17.88 -24.86 18.57
C ALA A 498 -16.69 -24.57 17.66
N PHE A 499 -15.59 -24.07 18.25
CA PHE A 499 -14.33 -23.83 17.58
C PHE A 499 -13.32 -24.91 17.97
N ASP A 500 -12.54 -25.43 17.00
CA ASP A 500 -11.44 -26.34 17.25
C ASP A 500 -10.10 -25.65 17.03
N LEU A 501 -9.48 -25.21 18.14
CA LEU A 501 -8.22 -24.48 18.09
C LEU A 501 -7.06 -25.34 17.62
N LEU A 502 -7.04 -26.64 17.93
CA LEU A 502 -5.92 -27.49 17.54
C LEU A 502 -5.92 -27.75 16.04
N GLU A 503 -7.10 -27.97 15.43
CA GLU A 503 -7.21 -28.08 13.98
C GLU A 503 -6.84 -26.78 13.28
N PHE A 504 -7.35 -25.64 13.78
CA PHE A 504 -6.96 -24.31 13.29
C PHE A 504 -5.45 -24.11 13.34
N TRP A 505 -4.82 -24.40 14.50
CA TRP A 505 -3.38 -24.20 14.66
C TRP A 505 -2.56 -25.16 13.80
N SER A 506 -2.99 -26.42 13.67
CA SER A 506 -2.34 -27.38 12.78
C SER A 506 -2.26 -26.88 11.34
N GLU A 507 -3.32 -26.25 10.85
CA GLU A 507 -3.33 -25.68 9.51
C GLU A 507 -2.41 -24.44 9.42
N ILE A 508 -2.51 -23.49 10.35
CA ILE A 508 -1.66 -22.30 10.37
C ILE A 508 -0.17 -22.65 10.49
N SER A 509 0.17 -23.59 11.37
CA SER A 509 1.57 -23.96 11.62
C SER A 509 2.21 -24.71 10.44
N SER A 510 1.39 -25.32 9.55
CA SER A 510 1.87 -25.97 8.33
C SER A 510 2.24 -24.97 7.22
N LEU A 511 1.78 -23.71 7.34
CA LEU A 511 2.06 -22.68 6.35
C LEU A 511 3.54 -22.28 6.40
N GLN A 512 4.18 -22.23 5.22
CA GLN A 512 5.53 -21.71 5.08
C GLN A 512 5.60 -20.84 3.83
N THR A 513 6.15 -19.65 3.98
CA THR A 513 6.45 -18.78 2.84
C THR A 513 7.54 -19.42 2.01
N LYS A 514 7.23 -19.79 0.78
CA LYS A 514 8.17 -20.44 -0.15
C LYS A 514 8.77 -19.41 -1.08
N PHE A 515 10.08 -19.48 -1.21
CA PHE A 515 10.85 -18.67 -2.15
C PHE A 515 11.30 -19.59 -3.27
N GLU A 516 10.84 -19.34 -4.49
CA GLU A 516 11.25 -20.08 -5.68
C GLU A 516 12.28 -19.30 -6.47
N TYR A 517 13.33 -19.97 -6.91
CA TYR A 517 14.40 -19.42 -7.73
C TYR A 517 14.16 -19.85 -9.17
N ILE A 518 13.78 -18.90 -10.02
CA ILE A 518 13.56 -19.17 -11.44
C ILE A 518 14.66 -18.47 -12.22
N GLN A 519 15.49 -19.27 -12.88
CA GLN A 519 16.46 -18.76 -13.86
C GLN A 519 15.70 -18.49 -15.17
N CYS A 520 15.60 -17.22 -15.54
CA CYS A 520 14.80 -16.81 -16.71
C CYS A 520 15.64 -16.70 -17.99
N SER A 521 16.95 -16.67 -17.92
CA SER A 521 17.86 -16.53 -19.07
C SER A 521 19.10 -17.40 -18.96
N THR A 522 19.63 -17.82 -20.11
CA THR A 522 20.95 -18.47 -20.22
C THR A 522 22.06 -17.47 -20.58
N GLU A 523 21.70 -16.21 -20.82
CA GLU A 523 22.65 -15.14 -21.16
C GLU A 523 22.90 -14.25 -19.94
N PHE A 524 24.16 -13.84 -19.77
CA PHE A 524 24.60 -13.05 -18.63
C PHE A 524 25.39 -11.82 -19.08
N HIS A 525 25.22 -10.75 -18.32
CA HIS A 525 26.14 -9.62 -18.32
C HIS A 525 27.27 -9.88 -17.33
N GLU A 526 28.52 -9.67 -17.79
CA GLU A 526 29.69 -9.73 -16.94
C GLU A 526 30.02 -8.33 -16.41
N ILE A 527 29.84 -8.12 -15.11
CA ILE A 527 30.08 -6.82 -14.50
C ILE A 527 31.28 -6.92 -13.56
N PRO A 528 32.37 -6.19 -13.84
CA PRO A 528 33.53 -6.17 -12.97
C PRO A 528 33.25 -5.34 -11.70
N VAL A 529 33.58 -5.92 -10.53
CA VAL A 529 33.47 -5.26 -9.21
C VAL A 529 34.84 -5.41 -8.52
N GLY A 530 35.72 -4.43 -8.66
CA GLY A 530 37.08 -4.51 -8.21
C GLY A 530 37.87 -5.57 -8.99
N GLU A 531 38.44 -6.57 -8.28
CA GLU A 531 39.16 -7.71 -8.88
C GLU A 531 38.22 -8.88 -9.25
N ASP A 532 36.96 -8.81 -8.84
CA ASP A 532 35.96 -9.85 -9.02
C ASP A 532 35.03 -9.53 -10.21
N VAL A 533 34.38 -10.56 -10.77
CA VAL A 533 33.38 -10.44 -11.85
C VAL A 533 32.08 -11.08 -11.41
N ILE A 534 30.97 -10.35 -11.52
CA ILE A 534 29.65 -10.85 -11.25
C ILE A 534 28.90 -11.06 -12.57
N LEU A 535 28.36 -12.28 -12.73
CA LEU A 535 27.47 -12.65 -13.83
C LEU A 535 26.04 -12.33 -13.43
N VAL A 536 25.38 -11.41 -14.13
CA VAL A 536 24.00 -11.00 -13.91
C VAL A 536 23.16 -11.44 -15.09
N GLU A 537 22.01 -12.06 -14.85
CA GLU A 537 21.09 -12.47 -15.93
C GLU A 537 20.64 -11.27 -16.76
N LYS A 538 20.63 -11.42 -18.10
CA LYS A 538 20.17 -10.34 -19.01
C LYS A 538 18.69 -10.00 -18.86
N SER A 539 17.89 -10.92 -18.32
CA SER A 539 16.47 -10.67 -18.01
C SER A 539 16.26 -9.67 -16.86
N ASP A 540 17.24 -9.60 -15.92
CA ASP A 540 17.17 -8.77 -14.74
C ASP A 540 17.76 -7.37 -14.97
N LEU A 541 18.75 -7.29 -15.84
CA LEU A 541 19.50 -6.07 -16.08
C LEU A 541 19.68 -5.82 -17.59
N THR A 542 19.22 -4.68 -18.06
CA THR A 542 19.48 -4.19 -19.42
C THR A 542 20.78 -3.38 -19.41
N TRP A 543 21.89 -4.01 -19.78
CA TRP A 543 23.19 -3.39 -19.82
C TRP A 543 23.63 -3.16 -21.26
N GLU A 544 23.78 -1.90 -21.67
CA GLU A 544 24.47 -1.55 -22.91
C GLU A 544 25.93 -1.25 -22.59
N GLU A 545 26.85 -1.92 -23.27
CA GLU A 545 28.29 -1.70 -23.16
C GLU A 545 28.73 -0.31 -23.61
#